data_b0130efa2aa445b297c8fe6ef3ab528f
#
_entry.id   b0130efa2aa445b297c8fe6ef3ab528f
#
_cell.length_a   1.000
_cell.length_b   1.000
_cell.length_c   1.000
_cell.angle_alpha   90.00
_cell.angle_beta   90.00
_cell.angle_gamma   90.00
#
_symmetry.space_group_name_H-M   'P 1'
#
loop_
_entity.id
_entity.type
_entity.pdbx_description
1 polymer ?
#
loop_
_entity_poly.entity_id
_entity_poly.type
_entity_poly.pdbx_seq_one_letter_code
_entity_poly.pdbx_strand_id
1 'polypeptide(L)'
;AAELPEPLEAHCRATAEAAMEIVCALAAAGVCLDETPVYAAALLHDVSKGTPDHALAGAGLMSQLGCPVLAPLIAQHHDIEDPARVDEALVVYMADKLCRGDRRVSVSGRFRASFDKCRDAEALAAHDRRYKAALTAAHTINDICGKEVIPI
;
A
#
# COMPACT_ATOMS: atom_id res chain seq x y z
N ALA A 1 -6.89 -1.05 -24.78
CA ALA A 1 -6.52 -1.04 -23.35
C ALA A 1 -5.03 -0.77 -23.30
N ALA A 2 -4.60 0.23 -22.55
CA ALA A 2 -3.17 0.44 -22.31
C ALA A 2 -2.69 -0.66 -21.37
N GLU A 3 -1.80 -1.53 -21.83
CA GLU A 3 -1.13 -2.51 -20.98
C GLU A 3 -0.11 -1.78 -20.13
N LEU A 4 -0.04 -2.13 -18.84
CA LEU A 4 0.99 -1.61 -17.96
C LEU A 4 2.36 -2.20 -18.39
N PRO A 5 3.47 -1.44 -18.23
CA PRO A 5 4.81 -2.02 -18.45
C PRO A 5 5.00 -3.26 -17.57
N GLU A 6 5.59 -4.31 -18.11
CA GLU A 6 5.75 -5.62 -17.47
C GLU A 6 6.31 -5.57 -16.03
N PRO A 7 7.32 -4.73 -15.71
CA PRO A 7 7.80 -4.60 -14.33
C PRO A 7 6.77 -3.96 -13.38
N LEU A 8 5.91 -3.09 -13.88
CA LEU A 8 4.87 -2.44 -13.11
C LEU A 8 3.71 -3.42 -12.85
N GLU A 9 3.33 -4.19 -13.86
CA GLU A 9 2.32 -5.24 -13.71
C GLU A 9 2.73 -6.28 -12.66
N ALA A 10 3.98 -6.74 -12.70
CA ALA A 10 4.51 -7.69 -11.71
C ALA A 10 4.47 -7.13 -10.28
N HIS A 11 4.82 -5.84 -10.10
CA HIS A 11 4.68 -5.16 -8.82
C HIS A 11 3.23 -5.09 -8.33
N CYS A 12 2.31 -4.68 -9.19
CA CYS A 12 0.89 -4.58 -8.83
C CYS A 12 0.29 -5.94 -8.46
N ARG A 13 0.67 -7.02 -9.17
CA ARG A 13 0.25 -8.39 -8.82
C ARG A 13 0.80 -8.82 -7.47
N ALA A 14 2.08 -8.62 -7.21
CA ALA A 14 2.71 -8.94 -5.91
C ALA A 14 2.05 -8.14 -4.77
N THR A 15 1.70 -6.87 -5.01
CA THR A 15 0.99 -6.03 -4.04
C THR A 15 -0.43 -6.57 -3.78
N ALA A 16 -1.16 -6.99 -4.81
CA ALA A 16 -2.49 -7.57 -4.64
C ALA A 16 -2.45 -8.90 -3.86
N GLU A 17 -1.47 -9.77 -4.13
CA GLU A 17 -1.25 -10.99 -3.35
C GLU A 17 -0.94 -10.68 -1.88
N ALA A 18 -0.07 -9.69 -1.62
CA ALA A 18 0.24 -9.22 -0.27
C ALA A 18 -1.01 -8.73 0.47
N ALA A 19 -1.84 -7.96 -0.21
CA ALA A 19 -3.08 -7.43 0.35
C ALA A 19 -4.02 -8.57 0.77
N MET A 20 -4.17 -9.61 -0.07
CA MET A 20 -5.02 -10.75 0.26
C MET A 20 -4.51 -11.57 1.45
N GLU A 21 -3.18 -11.73 1.58
CA GLU A 21 -2.59 -12.39 2.75
C GLU A 21 -2.91 -11.62 4.05
N ILE A 22 -2.85 -10.28 4.02
CA ILE A 22 -3.20 -9.42 5.16
C ILE A 22 -4.70 -9.54 5.47
N VAL A 23 -5.58 -9.46 4.46
CA VAL A 23 -7.04 -9.62 4.64
C VAL A 23 -7.36 -10.97 5.28
N CYS A 24 -6.76 -12.06 4.79
CA CYS A 24 -6.96 -13.40 5.36
C CYS A 24 -6.50 -13.49 6.82
N ALA A 25 -5.37 -12.89 7.16
CA ALA A 25 -4.86 -12.88 8.54
C ALA A 25 -5.78 -12.08 9.48
N LEU A 26 -6.24 -10.91 9.04
CA LEU A 26 -7.19 -10.08 9.77
C LEU A 26 -8.55 -10.77 9.96
N ALA A 27 -9.07 -11.44 8.93
CA ALA A 27 -10.30 -12.21 9.01
C ALA A 27 -10.18 -13.36 10.03
N ALA A 28 -9.05 -14.06 10.07
CA ALA A 28 -8.77 -15.08 11.08
C ALA A 28 -8.71 -14.51 12.51
N ALA A 29 -8.38 -13.24 12.65
CA ALA A 29 -8.39 -12.50 13.93
C ALA A 29 -9.75 -11.83 14.24
N GLY A 30 -10.78 -12.04 13.40
CA GLY A 30 -12.13 -11.52 13.61
C GLY A 30 -12.39 -10.15 12.99
N VAL A 31 -11.46 -9.60 12.20
CA VAL A 31 -11.63 -8.34 11.48
C VAL A 31 -11.93 -8.64 10.00
N CYS A 32 -13.20 -8.46 9.63
CA CYS A 32 -13.66 -8.69 8.25
C CYS A 32 -13.65 -7.39 7.45
N LEU A 33 -12.87 -7.36 6.38
CA LEU A 33 -12.79 -6.28 5.41
C LEU A 33 -13.38 -6.74 4.07
N ASP A 34 -13.78 -5.79 3.22
CA ASP A 34 -14.22 -6.12 1.87
C ASP A 34 -13.01 -6.40 0.97
N GLU A 35 -12.79 -7.68 0.68
CA GLU A 35 -11.64 -8.15 -0.11
C GLU A 35 -11.69 -7.69 -1.57
N THR A 36 -12.89 -7.49 -2.13
CA THR A 36 -13.05 -7.13 -3.54
C THR A 36 -12.44 -5.77 -3.87
N PRO A 37 -12.80 -4.66 -3.20
CA PRO A 37 -12.16 -3.37 -3.44
C PRO A 37 -10.69 -3.36 -3.00
N VAL A 38 -10.29 -4.11 -1.96
CA VAL A 38 -8.88 -4.22 -1.56
C VAL A 38 -8.03 -4.82 -2.68
N TYR A 39 -8.46 -5.97 -3.23
CA TYR A 39 -7.75 -6.61 -4.33
C TYR A 39 -7.65 -5.71 -5.55
N ALA A 40 -8.77 -5.11 -5.97
CA ALA A 40 -8.81 -4.22 -7.13
C ALA A 40 -7.95 -2.97 -6.92
N ALA A 41 -8.01 -2.34 -5.75
CA ALA A 41 -7.20 -1.16 -5.44
C ALA A 41 -5.71 -1.50 -5.38
N ALA A 42 -5.32 -2.62 -4.77
CA ALA A 42 -3.93 -3.07 -4.73
C ALA A 42 -3.38 -3.36 -6.13
N LEU A 43 -4.20 -3.93 -7.01
CA LEU A 43 -3.81 -4.20 -8.41
C LEU A 43 -3.68 -2.91 -9.25
N LEU A 44 -4.41 -1.86 -8.91
CA LEU A 44 -4.51 -0.62 -9.69
C LEU A 44 -3.84 0.59 -9.02
N HIS A 45 -3.22 0.42 -7.82
CA HIS A 45 -2.72 1.56 -7.05
C HIS A 45 -1.72 2.44 -7.82
N ASP A 46 -0.93 1.84 -8.69
CA ASP A 46 0.08 2.48 -9.52
C ASP A 46 -0.37 2.74 -10.98
N VAL A 47 -1.69 2.65 -11.28
CA VAL A 47 -2.23 2.79 -12.65
C VAL A 47 -1.82 4.10 -13.35
N SER A 48 -1.61 5.16 -12.58
CA SER A 48 -1.16 6.47 -13.07
C SER A 48 0.34 6.73 -12.83
N LYS A 49 1.13 5.68 -12.59
CA LYS A 49 2.58 5.81 -12.34
C LYS A 49 3.27 6.55 -13.47
N GLY A 50 4.15 7.49 -13.08
CA GLY A 50 4.82 8.38 -14.02
C GLY A 50 4.19 9.76 -14.14
N THR A 51 3.00 9.97 -13.58
CA THR A 51 2.42 11.31 -13.43
C THR A 51 2.78 11.93 -12.07
N PRO A 52 2.88 13.27 -11.95
CA PRO A 52 2.95 13.90 -10.63
C PRO A 52 1.75 13.48 -9.77
N ASP A 53 1.99 13.25 -8.48
CA ASP A 53 0.96 12.82 -7.52
C ASP A 53 0.10 11.64 -8.05
N HIS A 54 0.77 10.61 -8.58
CA HIS A 54 0.10 9.49 -9.26
C HIS A 54 -0.94 8.76 -8.38
N ALA A 55 -0.83 8.84 -7.06
CA ALA A 55 -1.84 8.31 -6.15
C ALA A 55 -3.19 9.05 -6.31
N LEU A 56 -3.15 10.38 -6.31
CA LEU A 56 -4.34 11.20 -6.53
C LEU A 56 -4.83 11.12 -7.97
N ALA A 57 -3.91 11.07 -8.95
CA ALA A 57 -4.26 10.91 -10.36
C ALA A 57 -4.97 9.56 -10.60
N GLY A 58 -4.48 8.47 -10.01
CA GLY A 58 -5.11 7.14 -10.06
C GLY A 58 -6.49 7.12 -9.42
N ALA A 59 -6.63 7.74 -8.25
CA ALA A 59 -7.91 7.87 -7.56
C ALA A 59 -8.95 8.65 -8.41
N GLY A 60 -8.52 9.75 -9.02
CA GLY A 60 -9.35 10.53 -9.93
C GLY A 60 -9.78 9.72 -11.16
N LEU A 61 -8.88 8.95 -11.75
CA LEU A 61 -9.18 8.06 -12.87
C LEU A 61 -10.23 7.01 -12.49
N MET A 62 -10.11 6.38 -11.31
CA MET A 62 -11.11 5.40 -10.83
C MET A 62 -12.49 6.04 -10.67
N SER A 63 -12.55 7.25 -10.13
CA SER A 63 -13.82 7.98 -10.00
C SER A 63 -14.46 8.26 -11.38
N GLN A 64 -13.66 8.68 -12.35
CA GLN A 64 -14.14 8.94 -13.72
C GLN A 64 -14.62 7.67 -14.44
N LEU A 65 -14.01 6.53 -14.14
CA LEU A 65 -14.39 5.22 -14.68
C LEU A 65 -15.59 4.56 -13.97
N GLY A 66 -16.21 5.25 -13.03
CA GLY A 66 -17.37 4.75 -12.29
C GLY A 66 -17.04 3.77 -11.17
N CYS A 67 -15.79 3.76 -10.69
CA CYS A 67 -15.31 2.95 -9.57
C CYS A 67 -14.90 3.81 -8.35
N PRO A 68 -15.77 4.69 -7.83
CA PRO A 68 -15.40 5.65 -6.79
C PRO A 68 -14.97 5.00 -5.46
N VAL A 69 -15.40 3.77 -5.21
CA VAL A 69 -14.99 3.01 -4.01
C VAL A 69 -13.49 2.75 -3.95
N LEU A 70 -12.81 2.66 -5.10
CA LEU A 70 -11.36 2.44 -5.17
C LEU A 70 -10.56 3.72 -4.94
N ALA A 71 -11.16 4.89 -5.18
CA ALA A 71 -10.46 6.17 -5.13
C ALA A 71 -9.78 6.44 -3.78
N PRO A 72 -10.45 6.34 -2.60
CA PRO A 72 -9.82 6.59 -1.31
C PRO A 72 -8.74 5.56 -0.97
N LEU A 73 -8.86 4.32 -1.45
CA LEU A 73 -7.88 3.27 -1.21
C LEU A 73 -6.58 3.55 -1.99
N ILE A 74 -6.73 3.97 -3.23
CA ILE A 74 -5.59 4.30 -4.11
C ILE A 74 -4.95 5.62 -3.68
N ALA A 75 -5.73 6.64 -3.30
CA ALA A 75 -5.20 7.94 -2.90
C ALA A 75 -4.22 7.84 -1.71
N GLN A 76 -4.42 6.90 -0.81
CA GLN A 76 -3.67 6.78 0.44
C GLN A 76 -2.46 5.83 0.37
N HIS A 77 -2.16 5.20 -0.77
CA HIS A 77 -1.11 4.18 -0.81
C HIS A 77 0.32 4.70 -0.54
N HIS A 78 0.54 6.02 -0.62
CA HIS A 78 1.80 6.64 -0.20
C HIS A 78 1.76 7.25 1.19
N ASP A 79 0.66 7.91 1.52
CA ASP A 79 0.48 8.67 2.75
C ASP A 79 -0.88 8.30 3.35
N ILE A 80 -0.87 7.35 4.29
CA ILE A 80 -2.07 6.89 5.00
C ILE A 80 -2.54 7.94 5.99
N GLU A 81 -3.85 8.21 6.04
CA GLU A 81 -4.44 9.22 6.93
C GLU A 81 -4.35 8.80 8.40
N ASP A 82 -4.70 7.55 8.71
CA ASP A 82 -4.66 7.02 10.07
C ASP A 82 -4.00 5.62 10.09
N PRO A 83 -2.71 5.55 10.42
CA PRO A 83 -1.97 4.29 10.43
C PRO A 83 -2.36 3.34 11.57
N ALA A 84 -3.19 3.78 12.53
CA ALA A 84 -3.69 2.97 13.63
C ALA A 84 -5.11 2.43 13.38
N ARG A 85 -5.79 2.88 12.32
CA ARG A 85 -7.13 2.41 11.97
C ARG A 85 -7.05 1.31 10.91
N VAL A 86 -7.48 0.10 11.26
CA VAL A 86 -7.53 -1.01 10.31
C VAL A 86 -8.78 -0.92 9.45
N ASP A 87 -8.56 -0.60 8.18
CA ASP A 87 -9.55 -0.56 7.11
C ASP A 87 -8.92 -1.03 5.79
N GLU A 88 -9.70 -1.03 4.72
CA GLU A 88 -9.27 -1.44 3.38
C GLU A 88 -8.10 -0.58 2.86
N ALA A 89 -8.09 0.72 3.16
CA ALA A 89 -7.02 1.62 2.73
C ALA A 89 -5.69 1.28 3.41
N LEU A 90 -5.70 0.95 4.71
CA LEU A 90 -4.51 0.52 5.44
C LEU A 90 -3.92 -0.76 4.86
N VAL A 91 -4.75 -1.71 4.44
CA VAL A 91 -4.29 -2.97 3.83
C VAL A 91 -3.59 -2.70 2.50
N VAL A 92 -4.18 -1.87 1.62
CA VAL A 92 -3.56 -1.50 0.34
C VAL A 92 -2.24 -0.76 0.57
N TYR A 93 -2.22 0.20 1.50
CA TYR A 93 -1.02 0.92 1.91
C TYR A 93 0.08 -0.02 2.37
N MET A 94 -0.21 -0.94 3.30
CA MET A 94 0.78 -1.88 3.83
C MET A 94 1.27 -2.87 2.77
N ALA A 95 0.38 -3.37 1.92
CA ALA A 95 0.73 -4.30 0.85
C ALA A 95 1.77 -3.70 -0.11
N ASP A 96 1.63 -2.42 -0.49
CA ASP A 96 2.65 -1.73 -1.29
C ASP A 96 4.00 -1.64 -0.55
N LYS A 97 4.00 -1.37 0.77
CA LYS A 97 5.24 -1.28 1.56
C LYS A 97 5.96 -2.63 1.70
N LEU A 98 5.25 -3.75 1.52
CA LEU A 98 5.82 -5.09 1.55
C LEU A 98 6.36 -5.58 0.19
N CYS A 99 6.24 -4.76 -0.86
CA CYS A 99 6.68 -5.11 -2.19
C CYS A 99 7.72 -4.13 -2.73
N ARG A 100 8.80 -4.65 -3.30
CA ARG A 100 9.79 -3.88 -4.07
C ARG A 100 9.98 -4.55 -5.43
N GLY A 101 9.39 -3.95 -6.47
CA GLY A 101 9.13 -4.68 -7.69
C GLY A 101 8.19 -5.86 -7.38
N ASP A 102 8.51 -7.04 -7.86
CA ASP A 102 7.78 -8.29 -7.62
C ASP A 102 8.23 -9.04 -6.33
N ARG A 103 9.19 -8.49 -5.59
CA ARG A 103 9.79 -9.16 -4.42
C ARG A 103 9.20 -8.69 -3.12
N ARG A 104 8.96 -9.63 -2.19
CA ARG A 104 8.58 -9.34 -0.81
C ARG A 104 9.76 -8.80 -0.03
N VAL A 105 9.51 -7.77 0.78
CA VAL A 105 10.50 -7.13 1.66
C VAL A 105 9.87 -6.83 3.01
N SER A 106 10.69 -6.62 4.04
CA SER A 106 10.21 -6.08 5.31
C SER A 106 9.99 -4.57 5.22
N VAL A 107 9.25 -4.00 6.15
CA VAL A 107 9.03 -2.55 6.23
C VAL A 107 10.37 -1.82 6.32
N SER A 108 11.27 -2.24 7.22
CA SER A 108 12.59 -1.63 7.36
C SER A 108 13.44 -1.77 6.08
N GLY A 109 13.38 -2.93 5.43
CA GLY A 109 14.07 -3.17 4.16
C GLY A 109 13.57 -2.26 3.03
N ARG A 110 12.25 -2.04 2.95
CA ARG A 110 11.63 -1.13 1.97
C ARG A 110 12.11 0.31 2.15
N PHE A 111 12.12 0.81 3.39
CA PHE A 111 12.51 2.18 3.69
C PHE A 111 14.02 2.39 3.61
N ARG A 112 14.84 1.42 4.03
CA ARG A 112 16.29 1.47 3.85
C ARG A 112 16.65 1.61 2.37
N ALA A 113 16.01 0.85 1.49
CA ALA A 113 16.26 0.91 0.04
C ALA A 113 15.85 2.25 -0.61
N SER A 114 14.96 3.02 0.01
CA SER A 114 14.54 4.34 -0.50
C SER A 114 15.28 5.51 0.13
N PHE A 115 15.99 5.29 1.23
CA PHE A 115 16.70 6.35 1.98
C PHE A 115 17.69 7.13 1.12
N ASP A 116 18.48 6.44 0.29
CA ASP A 116 19.49 7.05 -0.57
C ASP A 116 18.90 7.96 -1.68
N LYS A 117 17.58 7.91 -1.88
CA LYS A 117 16.89 8.79 -2.84
C LYS A 117 16.54 10.15 -2.24
N CYS A 118 16.61 10.30 -0.92
CA CYS A 118 16.34 11.55 -0.23
C CYS A 118 17.51 12.52 -0.43
N ARG A 119 17.30 13.60 -1.19
CA ARG A 119 18.35 14.52 -1.59
C ARG A 119 18.44 15.78 -0.74
N ASP A 120 17.41 16.09 0.03
CA ASP A 120 17.32 17.28 0.87
C ASP A 120 16.60 16.99 2.21
N ALA A 121 16.58 17.99 3.08
CA ALA A 121 15.99 17.87 4.42
C ALA A 121 14.48 17.64 4.38
N GLU A 122 13.78 18.18 3.39
CA GLU A 122 12.33 17.99 3.24
C GLU A 122 12.01 16.54 2.84
N ALA A 123 12.73 15.98 1.87
CA ALA A 123 12.60 14.58 1.46
C ALA A 123 12.94 13.62 2.60
N LEU A 124 13.98 13.91 3.40
CA LEU A 124 14.32 13.12 4.58
C LEU A 124 13.22 13.17 5.63
N ALA A 125 12.65 14.35 5.92
CA ALA A 125 11.56 14.49 6.87
C ALA A 125 10.28 13.76 6.41
N ALA A 126 9.96 13.82 5.11
CA ALA A 126 8.85 13.07 4.53
C ALA A 126 9.07 11.57 4.62
N HIS A 127 10.27 11.09 4.31
CA HIS A 127 10.65 9.69 4.43
C HIS A 127 10.51 9.18 5.88
N ASP A 128 11.00 9.95 6.87
CA ASP A 128 10.89 9.59 8.28
C ASP A 128 9.43 9.51 8.75
N ARG A 129 8.59 10.48 8.36
CA ARG A 129 7.15 10.45 8.67
C ARG A 129 6.48 9.20 8.08
N ARG A 130 6.75 8.89 6.81
CA ARG A 130 6.19 7.70 6.12
C ARG A 130 6.67 6.41 6.76
N TYR A 131 7.94 6.35 7.15
CA TYR A 131 8.48 5.17 7.84
C TYR A 131 7.80 4.95 9.19
N LYS A 132 7.64 6.00 10.00
CA LYS A 132 6.92 5.93 11.29
C LYS A 132 5.47 5.49 11.10
N ALA A 133 4.77 6.03 10.12
CA ALA A 133 3.41 5.60 9.79
C ALA A 133 3.34 4.13 9.40
N ALA A 134 4.29 3.65 8.57
CA ALA A 134 4.36 2.25 8.17
C ALA A 134 4.65 1.31 9.36
N LEU A 135 5.52 1.72 10.29
CA LEU A 135 5.76 0.96 11.51
C LEU A 135 4.52 0.90 12.40
N THR A 136 3.82 2.01 12.59
CA THR A 136 2.56 2.04 13.36
C THR A 136 1.53 1.10 12.73
N ALA A 137 1.32 1.16 11.43
CA ALA A 137 0.39 0.28 10.72
C ALA A 137 0.77 -1.20 10.84
N ALA A 138 2.06 -1.53 10.71
CA ALA A 138 2.57 -2.88 10.87
C ALA A 138 2.32 -3.43 12.27
N HIS A 139 2.64 -2.65 13.31
CA HIS A 139 2.38 -3.03 14.70
C HIS A 139 0.88 -3.21 14.95
N THR A 140 0.04 -2.29 14.48
CA THR A 140 -1.42 -2.39 14.64
C THR A 140 -1.96 -3.70 14.06
N ILE A 141 -1.56 -4.07 12.83
CA ILE A 141 -1.99 -5.32 12.21
C ILE A 141 -1.45 -6.53 12.97
N ASN A 142 -0.17 -6.54 13.33
CA ASN A 142 0.46 -7.65 14.03
C ASN A 142 -0.15 -7.87 15.43
N ASP A 143 -0.45 -6.80 16.16
CA ASP A 143 -1.08 -6.85 17.48
C ASP A 143 -2.50 -7.43 17.41
N ILE A 144 -3.30 -7.01 16.43
CA ILE A 144 -4.64 -7.56 16.18
C ILE A 144 -4.56 -9.05 15.84
N CYS A 145 -3.61 -9.44 15.01
CA CYS A 145 -3.44 -10.83 14.59
C CYS A 145 -2.77 -11.72 15.66
N GLY A 146 -2.19 -11.12 16.72
CA GLY A 146 -1.46 -11.83 17.76
C GLY A 146 -0.21 -12.57 17.25
N LYS A 147 0.30 -12.20 16.09
CA LYS A 147 1.50 -12.77 15.44
C LYS A 147 2.05 -11.81 14.41
N GLU A 148 3.32 -12.00 14.02
CA GLU A 148 3.92 -11.26 12.92
C GLU A 148 3.28 -11.69 11.58
N VAL A 149 2.44 -10.83 11.02
CA VAL A 149 1.89 -10.90 9.66
C VAL A 149 2.68 -9.96 8.75
N ILE A 150 3.03 -8.80 9.27
CA ILE A 150 3.82 -7.77 8.60
C ILE A 150 5.25 -7.84 9.14
N PRO A 151 6.24 -8.27 8.33
CA PRO A 151 7.65 -8.26 8.73
C PRO A 151 8.18 -6.82 8.81
N ILE A 152 8.78 -6.48 9.95
CA ILE A 152 9.30 -5.13 10.24
C ILE A 152 10.77 -4.97 9.86
#